data_3abf7d3d53dec277d95957fdbf6e783d
#
_entry.id   3abf7d3d53dec277d95957fdbf6e783d
#
_cell.length_a   1.000
_cell.length_b   1.000
_cell.length_c   1.000
_cell.angle_alpha   90.00
_cell.angle_beta   90.00
_cell.angle_gamma   90.00
#
_symmetry.space_group_name_H-M   'P 1'
#
loop_
_entity.id
_entity.type
_entity.pdbx_description
1 polymer ?
#
loop_
_entity_poly.entity_id
_entity_poly.type
_entity_poly.pdbx_seq_one_letter_code
_entity_poly.pdbx_strand_id
1 'polypeptide(L)'
;MTPAAIRAAPSSSSVIWMSPDTAASAPLADPRPTAAPAPSPGEQSAPAFDLWAHSRRALDWPVLLERLAGHAHTIPGAEAARNLRLAAELDEVQRAYAEVQELEALAALLERPPMGGIVDCAPLLSRLDRGGLLDLPELRELVGVVLALDRLGGWLRELGEAQPTLAARGPRFCIEAELIKLLSVAFDELGELSSRAFPELGRLRQRCAQLEAQIRDMLEEYLRDEAFGQHLQDRFITEREGRFVLPMKVSAPRALGIVHATSQTGETVFMEPAAVVVRSNLLREARFAVEREVRRIIAELCGRLSAALPQITDALDEALAVDLALCRQGLGRELEGVIPEVRRGGVMRLRQARHPVLVLRGVDVVANDLRLDGRQPGLILTGPNTGGKTVAMKTLGLMALLVRAGVPLPAAEGCRVDLFDRVVADVGDLQDVSGDLSTFSGHVRVLKAALAAAGPHSLILLDEAGVGTDPAQGAAIARAALEALIGAGGRVCATTHYAEVKALSAADPRFGIAAAQYAHGRPTYRMEPGHIGQSHAFSIARQLALPEPVVTRARELLDEGTRQLGDLTEALEAAQAEARLAAARLDAQAEALAQREKRLERKEKEVAHRKQ
;
A
#
# COMPACT_ATOMS: atom_id res chain seq x y z
N MET A 1 30.48 -46.51 4.22
CA MET A 1 30.82 -45.21 3.62
C MET A 1 29.55 -44.37 3.61
N THR A 2 29.45 -43.47 4.54
CA THR A 2 28.32 -42.59 4.85
C THR A 2 28.38 -41.32 3.98
N PRO A 3 27.28 -40.81 3.43
CA PRO A 3 27.25 -39.46 2.91
C PRO A 3 26.73 -38.47 3.98
N ALA A 4 27.41 -37.35 4.06
CA ALA A 4 27.26 -36.27 5.00
C ALA A 4 25.89 -35.54 4.85
N ALA A 5 25.33 -35.19 6.01
CA ALA A 5 24.15 -34.38 6.15
C ALA A 5 24.44 -32.90 5.77
N ILE A 6 23.72 -32.37 4.80
CA ILE A 6 23.65 -30.95 4.54
C ILE A 6 22.60 -30.35 5.47
N ARG A 7 23.06 -29.56 6.43
CA ARG A 7 22.19 -28.76 7.31
C ARG A 7 21.64 -27.57 6.48
N ALA A 8 20.34 -27.53 6.31
CA ALA A 8 19.63 -26.35 5.86
C ALA A 8 19.56 -25.32 7.01
N ALA A 9 19.97 -24.09 6.75
CA ALA A 9 19.79 -22.96 7.65
C ALA A 9 18.33 -22.47 7.61
N PRO A 10 17.74 -22.07 8.73
CA PRO A 10 16.38 -21.54 8.75
C PRO A 10 16.38 -20.08 8.25
N SER A 11 15.60 -19.80 7.21
CA SER A 11 15.26 -18.44 6.78
C SER A 11 14.15 -17.88 7.68
N SER A 12 14.52 -17.23 8.79
CA SER A 12 13.59 -16.45 9.61
C SER A 12 13.64 -14.98 9.18
N SER A 13 12.69 -14.57 8.34
CA SER A 13 12.38 -13.14 8.11
C SER A 13 11.13 -12.79 8.90
N SER A 14 11.28 -12.62 10.22
CA SER A 14 10.24 -12.04 11.06
C SER A 14 10.19 -10.53 10.84
N VAL A 15 9.04 -10.04 10.40
CA VAL A 15 8.71 -8.61 10.40
C VAL A 15 8.51 -8.18 11.84
N ILE A 16 9.53 -7.55 12.43
CA ILE A 16 9.45 -6.98 13.78
C ILE A 16 8.65 -5.68 13.70
N TRP A 17 7.51 -5.64 14.37
CA TRP A 17 6.78 -4.42 14.71
C TRP A 17 7.61 -3.61 15.70
N MET A 18 8.30 -2.57 15.22
CA MET A 18 9.00 -1.61 16.09
C MET A 18 8.14 -0.38 16.29
N SER A 19 7.74 -0.16 17.54
CA SER A 19 7.32 1.14 18.05
C SER A 19 8.47 2.16 17.94
N PRO A 20 8.19 3.46 17.73
CA PRO A 20 9.20 4.46 17.39
C PRO A 20 10.06 4.98 18.57
N ASP A 21 10.26 4.21 19.62
CA ASP A 21 11.16 4.64 20.71
C ASP A 21 11.98 3.46 21.22
N THR A 22 13.16 3.25 20.65
CA THR A 22 14.39 2.82 21.37
C THR A 22 15.55 2.68 20.37
N ALA A 23 16.33 3.73 20.25
CA ALA A 23 17.67 3.67 19.70
C ALA A 23 18.64 3.53 20.87
N ALA A 24 19.29 2.35 21.01
CA ALA A 24 20.53 2.22 21.78
C ALA A 24 21.35 1.03 21.28
N SER A 25 22.37 1.36 20.53
CA SER A 25 23.78 0.91 20.51
C SER A 25 24.18 -0.53 20.91
N ALA A 26 24.98 -1.20 20.04
CA ALA A 26 26.35 -1.59 20.38
C ALA A 26 27.07 -2.30 19.19
N PRO A 27 28.40 -2.51 19.23
CA PRO A 27 29.28 -2.18 18.14
C PRO A 27 30.01 -3.37 17.52
N LEU A 28 30.38 -3.26 16.24
CA LEU A 28 31.44 -4.08 15.62
C LEU A 28 32.64 -3.20 15.34
N ALA A 29 33.79 -3.62 15.86
CA ALA A 29 35.07 -2.96 15.74
C ALA A 29 35.67 -3.16 14.35
N ASP A 30 36.19 -2.06 13.77
CA ASP A 30 37.02 -2.05 12.59
C ASP A 30 38.20 -1.09 12.73
N PRO A 31 39.35 -1.33 12.10
CA PRO A 31 40.62 -0.73 12.49
C PRO A 31 40.77 0.74 12.09
N ARG A 32 41.40 1.49 12.95
CA ARG A 32 41.63 2.95 12.86
C ARG A 32 42.47 3.37 11.66
N PRO A 33 42.05 4.41 10.94
CA PRO A 33 42.97 5.38 10.37
C PRO A 33 43.04 6.65 11.24
N THR A 34 44.22 7.24 11.24
CA THR A 34 44.70 8.41 11.96
C THR A 34 43.75 9.61 12.08
N ALA A 35 43.75 10.19 13.25
CA ALA A 35 42.93 11.30 13.69
C ALA A 35 42.99 12.54 12.76
N ALA A 36 41.82 12.95 12.30
CA ALA A 36 41.56 14.32 11.84
C ALA A 36 41.18 15.23 13.04
N PRO A 37 41.46 16.53 13.02
CA PRO A 37 41.21 17.43 14.14
C PRO A 37 39.72 17.53 14.48
N ALA A 38 39.43 17.65 15.78
CA ALA A 38 38.08 17.76 16.32
C ALA A 38 37.34 18.98 15.75
N PRO A 39 36.07 18.87 15.35
CA PRO A 39 35.25 20.01 14.95
C PRO A 39 34.90 20.88 16.16
N SER A 40 34.89 22.19 15.92
CA SER A 40 34.55 23.24 16.88
C SER A 40 33.13 23.07 17.44
N PRO A 41 32.87 23.38 18.72
CA PRO A 41 31.53 23.30 19.29
C PRO A 41 30.66 24.45 18.77
N GLY A 42 29.74 24.14 17.83
CA GLY A 42 28.81 25.15 17.29
C GLY A 42 28.05 24.74 16.03
N GLU A 43 28.47 23.70 15.31
CA GLU A 43 27.71 23.21 14.16
C GLU A 43 26.67 22.16 14.60
N GLN A 44 25.46 22.61 14.83
CA GLN A 44 24.29 21.72 14.79
C GLN A 44 24.24 21.14 13.37
N SER A 45 24.61 19.87 13.19
CA SER A 45 24.53 19.19 11.92
C SER A 45 23.07 19.22 11.47
N ALA A 46 22.81 19.97 10.39
CA ALA A 46 21.52 19.90 9.69
C ALA A 46 21.19 18.42 9.43
N PRO A 47 19.91 18.00 9.57
CA PRO A 47 19.53 16.61 9.36
C PRO A 47 20.04 16.13 8.00
N ALA A 48 20.67 14.95 7.97
CA ALA A 48 21.22 14.36 6.76
C ALA A 48 20.13 14.33 5.67
N PHE A 49 20.45 14.83 4.46
CA PHE A 49 19.52 14.86 3.34
C PHE A 49 19.13 13.42 2.95
N ASP A 50 17.85 13.07 3.16
CA ASP A 50 17.32 11.77 2.74
C ASP A 50 16.92 11.82 1.25
N LEU A 51 17.84 11.38 0.41
CA LEU A 51 17.66 11.28 -1.05
C LEU A 51 16.45 10.42 -1.44
N TRP A 52 16.18 9.35 -0.69
CA TRP A 52 15.09 8.42 -1.01
C TRP A 52 13.72 8.99 -0.67
N ALA A 53 13.60 9.64 0.48
CA ALA A 53 12.38 10.33 0.86
C ALA A 53 12.10 11.52 -0.08
N HIS A 54 13.14 12.26 -0.49
CA HIS A 54 13.03 13.33 -1.49
C HIS A 54 12.52 12.77 -2.83
N SER A 55 13.18 11.76 -3.38
CA SER A 55 12.83 11.18 -4.68
C SER A 55 11.41 10.62 -4.72
N ARG A 56 10.98 9.94 -3.65
CA ARG A 56 9.60 9.41 -3.56
C ARG A 56 8.56 10.52 -3.54
N ARG A 57 8.81 11.61 -2.83
CA ARG A 57 7.92 12.79 -2.83
C ARG A 57 7.88 13.47 -4.20
N ALA A 58 9.04 13.69 -4.82
CA ALA A 58 9.16 14.29 -6.15
C ALA A 58 8.40 13.48 -7.22
N LEU A 59 8.28 12.16 -7.05
CA LEU A 59 7.53 11.26 -7.94
C LEU A 59 6.07 11.07 -7.54
N ASP A 60 5.53 11.78 -6.56
CA ASP A 60 4.15 11.59 -6.07
C ASP A 60 3.86 10.14 -5.59
N TRP A 61 4.89 9.39 -5.16
CA TRP A 61 4.76 8.01 -4.70
C TRP A 61 3.79 7.84 -3.52
N PRO A 62 3.73 8.74 -2.52
CA PRO A 62 2.75 8.65 -1.43
C PRO A 62 1.30 8.60 -1.91
N VAL A 63 0.97 9.26 -3.03
CA VAL A 63 -0.39 9.22 -3.61
C VAL A 63 -0.75 7.79 -4.07
N LEU A 64 0.21 7.07 -4.65
CA LEU A 64 0.01 5.68 -5.06
C LEU A 64 -0.09 4.73 -3.87
N LEU A 65 0.66 4.96 -2.79
CA LEU A 65 0.54 4.18 -1.55
C LEU A 65 -0.82 4.35 -0.89
N GLU A 66 -1.36 5.57 -0.83
CA GLU A 66 -2.72 5.80 -0.31
C GLU A 66 -3.78 5.11 -1.18
N ARG A 67 -3.61 5.15 -2.51
CA ARG A 67 -4.53 4.45 -3.39
C ARG A 67 -4.43 2.94 -3.26
N LEU A 68 -3.21 2.40 -3.12
CA LEU A 68 -2.97 0.99 -2.84
C LEU A 68 -3.66 0.56 -1.53
N ALA A 69 -3.50 1.35 -0.46
CA ALA A 69 -4.13 1.11 0.83
C ALA A 69 -5.67 1.14 0.76
N GLY A 70 -6.24 1.93 -0.15
CA GLY A 70 -7.66 1.98 -0.41
C GLY A 70 -8.27 0.67 -0.93
N HIS A 71 -7.46 -0.26 -1.42
CA HIS A 71 -7.87 -1.59 -1.87
C HIS A 71 -7.73 -2.69 -0.80
N ALA A 72 -7.23 -2.35 0.40
CA ALA A 72 -7.10 -3.31 1.49
C ALA A 72 -8.47 -3.77 2.02
N HIS A 73 -8.57 -5.02 2.39
CA HIS A 73 -9.75 -5.62 2.99
C HIS A 73 -9.75 -5.52 4.52
N THR A 74 -8.58 -5.24 5.10
CA THR A 74 -8.38 -5.12 6.54
C THR A 74 -7.69 -3.80 6.89
N ILE A 75 -7.94 -3.29 8.11
CA ILE A 75 -7.27 -2.07 8.60
C ILE A 75 -5.74 -2.29 8.68
N PRO A 76 -5.24 -3.40 9.26
CA PRO A 76 -3.81 -3.69 9.27
C PRO A 76 -3.21 -3.83 7.86
N GLY A 77 -3.95 -4.40 6.90
CA GLY A 77 -3.54 -4.49 5.50
C GLY A 77 -3.40 -3.12 4.84
N ALA A 78 -4.32 -2.19 5.13
CA ALA A 78 -4.21 -0.81 4.65
C ALA A 78 -2.96 -0.10 5.22
N GLU A 79 -2.65 -0.32 6.48
CA GLU A 79 -1.44 0.22 7.11
C GLU A 79 -0.17 -0.40 6.51
N ALA A 80 -0.15 -1.71 6.30
CA ALA A 80 0.94 -2.40 5.61
C ALA A 80 1.15 -1.88 4.18
N ALA A 81 0.06 -1.56 3.45
CA ALA A 81 0.13 -0.99 2.11
C ALA A 81 0.71 0.45 2.11
N ARG A 82 0.36 1.30 3.10
CA ARG A 82 0.96 2.64 3.26
C ARG A 82 2.46 2.58 3.54
N ASN A 83 2.87 1.59 4.32
CA ASN A 83 4.26 1.37 4.71
C ASN A 83 4.97 0.33 3.84
N LEU A 84 4.50 0.13 2.60
CA LEU A 84 5.00 -0.89 1.70
C LEU A 84 6.51 -0.83 1.55
N ARG A 85 7.18 -1.93 1.89
CA ARG A 85 8.58 -2.16 1.57
C ARG A 85 8.71 -2.52 0.09
N LEU A 86 9.50 -1.75 -0.64
CA LEU A 86 9.80 -2.04 -2.05
C LEU A 86 10.74 -3.24 -2.15
N ALA A 87 10.40 -4.20 -3.01
CA ALA A 87 11.21 -5.40 -3.24
C ALA A 87 12.66 -5.04 -3.64
N ALA A 88 13.62 -5.77 -3.08
CA ALA A 88 15.04 -5.65 -3.40
C ALA A 88 15.51 -6.77 -4.34
N GLU A 89 14.84 -7.93 -4.30
CA GLU A 89 15.21 -9.10 -5.06
C GLU A 89 14.21 -9.39 -6.19
N LEU A 90 14.72 -9.96 -7.29
CA LEU A 90 13.91 -10.29 -8.46
C LEU A 90 12.80 -11.30 -8.12
N ASP A 91 13.15 -12.30 -7.31
CA ASP A 91 12.21 -13.36 -6.90
C ASP A 91 11.03 -12.82 -6.09
N GLU A 92 11.25 -11.75 -5.29
CA GLU A 92 10.17 -11.08 -4.55
C GLU A 92 9.17 -10.44 -5.52
N VAL A 93 9.67 -9.76 -6.56
CA VAL A 93 8.83 -9.12 -7.58
C VAL A 93 8.07 -10.17 -8.41
N GLN A 94 8.77 -11.22 -8.84
CA GLN A 94 8.15 -12.29 -9.63
C GLN A 94 7.05 -13.01 -8.84
N ARG A 95 7.29 -13.28 -7.56
CA ARG A 95 6.27 -13.85 -6.67
C ARG A 95 5.07 -12.92 -6.52
N ALA A 96 5.29 -11.63 -6.29
CA ALA A 96 4.21 -10.66 -6.17
C ALA A 96 3.34 -10.60 -7.44
N TYR A 97 3.94 -10.64 -8.62
CA TYR A 97 3.20 -10.69 -9.87
C TYR A 97 2.48 -12.02 -10.10
N ALA A 98 3.10 -13.15 -9.70
CA ALA A 98 2.42 -14.46 -9.78
C ALA A 98 1.18 -14.48 -8.88
N GLU A 99 1.26 -13.97 -7.65
CA GLU A 99 0.09 -13.85 -6.75
C GLU A 99 -1.02 -12.97 -7.36
N VAL A 100 -0.66 -11.84 -7.99
CA VAL A 100 -1.63 -10.99 -8.68
C VAL A 100 -2.31 -11.74 -9.84
N GLN A 101 -1.55 -12.50 -10.65
CA GLN A 101 -2.10 -13.29 -11.75
C GLN A 101 -3.04 -14.40 -11.25
N GLU A 102 -2.64 -15.10 -10.18
CA GLU A 102 -3.46 -16.15 -9.56
C GLU A 102 -4.77 -15.57 -8.99
N LEU A 103 -4.70 -14.41 -8.32
CA LEU A 103 -5.88 -13.70 -7.81
C LEU A 103 -6.78 -13.20 -8.95
N GLU A 104 -6.22 -12.76 -10.09
CA GLU A 104 -7.01 -12.39 -11.27
C GLU A 104 -7.77 -13.60 -11.84
N ALA A 105 -7.12 -14.76 -11.91
CA ALA A 105 -7.75 -15.99 -12.36
C ALA A 105 -8.89 -16.43 -11.42
N LEU A 106 -8.68 -16.38 -10.10
CA LEU A 106 -9.71 -16.67 -9.09
C LEU A 106 -10.89 -15.70 -9.17
N ALA A 107 -10.61 -14.41 -9.30
CA ALA A 107 -11.67 -13.41 -9.41
C ALA A 107 -12.53 -13.56 -10.67
N ALA A 108 -11.96 -14.07 -11.77
CA ALA A 108 -12.73 -14.44 -12.98
C ALA A 108 -13.70 -15.59 -12.73
N LEU A 109 -13.42 -16.46 -11.74
CA LEU A 109 -14.31 -17.55 -11.28
C LEU A 109 -15.25 -17.11 -10.14
N LEU A 110 -15.25 -15.82 -9.77
CA LEU A 110 -15.96 -15.23 -8.64
C LEU A 110 -15.49 -15.75 -7.27
N GLU A 111 -14.31 -16.32 -7.20
CA GLU A 111 -13.69 -16.78 -5.96
C GLU A 111 -12.83 -15.67 -5.36
N ARG A 112 -12.89 -15.53 -4.04
CA ARG A 112 -12.12 -14.51 -3.30
C ARG A 112 -11.61 -15.05 -1.96
N PRO A 113 -10.41 -14.66 -1.53
CA PRO A 113 -9.91 -14.98 -0.20
C PRO A 113 -10.88 -14.51 0.90
N PRO A 114 -11.18 -15.33 1.91
CA PRO A 114 -12.09 -14.97 3.01
C PRO A 114 -11.40 -14.08 4.05
N MET A 115 -11.21 -12.79 3.75
CA MET A 115 -10.52 -11.81 4.60
C MET A 115 -11.37 -11.29 5.77
N GLY A 116 -12.67 -11.59 5.80
CA GLY A 116 -13.59 -11.09 6.83
C GLY A 116 -13.28 -11.59 8.25
N GLY A 117 -13.28 -10.67 9.22
CA GLY A 117 -13.02 -10.97 10.63
C GLY A 117 -11.55 -10.81 11.06
N ILE A 118 -10.65 -10.47 10.14
CA ILE A 118 -9.25 -10.13 10.47
C ILE A 118 -9.21 -8.63 10.79
N VAL A 119 -9.11 -8.31 12.06
CA VAL A 119 -9.03 -6.92 12.59
C VAL A 119 -7.69 -6.69 13.29
N ASP A 120 -7.39 -5.44 13.64
CA ASP A 120 -6.19 -5.12 14.42
C ASP A 120 -6.31 -5.67 15.83
N CYS A 121 -5.53 -6.70 16.11
CA CYS A 121 -5.45 -7.34 17.42
C CYS A 121 -4.05 -7.20 18.07
N ALA A 122 -3.15 -6.39 17.51
CA ALA A 122 -1.81 -6.20 18.02
C ALA A 122 -1.76 -5.79 19.51
N PRO A 123 -2.65 -4.89 20.03
CA PRO A 123 -2.70 -4.57 21.44
C PRO A 123 -3.07 -5.76 22.33
N LEU A 124 -3.96 -6.63 21.86
CA LEU A 124 -4.41 -7.82 22.59
C LEU A 124 -3.30 -8.87 22.67
N LEU A 125 -2.62 -9.13 21.54
CA LEU A 125 -1.47 -10.03 21.47
C LEU A 125 -0.32 -9.53 22.36
N SER A 126 -0.02 -8.24 22.33
CA SER A 126 1.01 -7.64 23.19
C SER A 126 0.70 -7.77 24.68
N ARG A 127 -0.59 -7.72 25.08
CA ARG A 127 -1.01 -7.94 26.45
C ARG A 127 -0.83 -9.40 26.88
N LEU A 128 -1.22 -10.35 26.03
CA LEU A 128 -1.04 -11.77 26.28
C LEU A 128 0.44 -12.15 26.38
N ASP A 129 1.28 -11.59 25.51
CA ASP A 129 2.73 -11.82 25.52
C ASP A 129 3.38 -11.41 26.86
N ARG A 130 2.88 -10.34 27.49
CA ARG A 130 3.29 -9.88 28.83
C ARG A 130 2.65 -10.66 29.98
N GLY A 131 1.89 -11.71 29.68
CA GLY A 131 1.19 -12.52 30.71
C GLY A 131 -0.08 -11.84 31.26
N GLY A 132 -0.62 -10.82 30.59
CA GLY A 132 -1.88 -10.18 30.97
C GLY A 132 -3.09 -11.02 30.57
N LEU A 133 -4.23 -10.77 31.27
CA LEU A 133 -5.51 -11.37 30.90
C LEU A 133 -6.32 -10.40 30.04
N LEU A 134 -7.11 -10.95 29.12
CA LEU A 134 -8.12 -10.24 28.36
C LEU A 134 -9.46 -10.28 29.10
N ASP A 135 -10.29 -9.26 28.92
CA ASP A 135 -11.69 -9.35 29.33
C ASP A 135 -12.51 -10.19 28.31
N LEU A 136 -13.79 -10.41 28.62
CA LEU A 136 -14.62 -11.29 27.79
C LEU A 136 -14.84 -10.73 26.36
N PRO A 137 -15.14 -9.44 26.16
CA PRO A 137 -15.20 -8.81 24.83
C PRO A 137 -13.90 -8.91 24.04
N GLU A 138 -12.77 -8.58 24.66
CA GLU A 138 -11.44 -8.63 24.03
C GLU A 138 -11.06 -10.07 23.64
N LEU A 139 -11.34 -11.04 24.53
CA LEU A 139 -11.11 -12.45 24.25
C LEU A 139 -11.93 -12.94 23.08
N ARG A 140 -13.21 -12.56 23.01
CA ARG A 140 -14.10 -12.91 21.89
C ARG A 140 -13.58 -12.32 20.57
N GLU A 141 -13.13 -11.06 20.58
CA GLU A 141 -12.56 -10.41 19.41
C GLU A 141 -11.34 -11.18 18.89
N LEU A 142 -10.39 -11.48 19.78
CA LEU A 142 -9.18 -12.23 19.42
C LEU A 142 -9.51 -13.65 18.91
N VAL A 143 -10.47 -14.34 19.55
CA VAL A 143 -10.95 -15.64 19.07
C VAL A 143 -11.54 -15.53 17.68
N GLY A 144 -12.30 -14.47 17.39
CA GLY A 144 -12.85 -14.19 16.06
C GLY A 144 -11.74 -14.05 15.01
N VAL A 145 -10.65 -13.34 15.34
CA VAL A 145 -9.47 -13.20 14.46
C VAL A 145 -8.81 -14.56 14.23
N VAL A 146 -8.53 -15.33 15.27
CA VAL A 146 -7.88 -16.65 15.16
C VAL A 146 -8.68 -17.60 14.26
N LEU A 147 -10.01 -17.61 14.40
CA LEU A 147 -10.89 -18.41 13.56
C LEU A 147 -10.96 -17.90 12.10
N ALA A 148 -10.83 -16.58 11.90
CA ALA A 148 -10.73 -16.00 10.56
C ALA A 148 -9.42 -16.40 9.87
N LEU A 149 -8.30 -16.40 10.61
CA LEU A 149 -7.01 -16.86 10.11
C LEU A 149 -7.04 -18.35 9.72
N ASP A 150 -7.66 -19.20 10.54
CA ASP A 150 -7.81 -20.62 10.22
C ASP A 150 -8.64 -20.84 8.94
N ARG A 151 -9.75 -20.10 8.76
CA ARG A 151 -10.56 -20.14 7.54
C ARG A 151 -9.75 -19.73 6.31
N LEU A 152 -8.97 -18.64 6.40
CA LEU A 152 -8.11 -18.19 5.31
C LEU A 152 -7.04 -19.26 4.99
N GLY A 153 -6.38 -19.81 6.01
CA GLY A 153 -5.41 -20.88 5.85
C GLY A 153 -6.02 -22.14 5.24
N GLY A 154 -7.24 -22.51 5.63
CA GLY A 154 -8.02 -23.59 5.05
C GLY A 154 -8.26 -23.37 3.56
N TRP A 155 -8.79 -22.20 3.20
CA TRP A 155 -9.04 -21.81 1.80
C TRP A 155 -7.76 -21.86 0.96
N LEU A 156 -6.62 -21.35 1.48
CA LEU A 156 -5.33 -21.40 0.77
C LEU A 156 -4.83 -22.83 0.56
N ARG A 157 -5.06 -23.74 1.50
CA ARG A 157 -4.69 -25.17 1.37
C ARG A 157 -5.57 -25.93 0.36
N GLU A 158 -6.80 -25.46 0.13
CA GLU A 158 -7.72 -26.01 -0.86
C GLU A 158 -7.43 -25.56 -2.30
N LEU A 159 -6.62 -24.50 -2.49
CA LEU A 159 -6.18 -24.06 -3.80
C LEU A 159 -5.36 -25.17 -4.48
N GLY A 160 -5.65 -25.38 -5.77
CA GLY A 160 -5.02 -26.43 -6.57
C GLY A 160 -3.69 -26.00 -7.21
N GLU A 161 -3.20 -26.84 -8.12
CA GLU A 161 -1.98 -26.59 -8.90
C GLU A 161 -2.08 -25.35 -9.82
N ALA A 162 -3.26 -24.81 -10.05
CA ALA A 162 -3.47 -23.60 -10.84
C ALA A 162 -3.07 -22.31 -10.09
N GLN A 163 -2.98 -22.35 -8.75
CA GLN A 163 -2.60 -21.22 -7.89
C GLN A 163 -1.43 -21.60 -6.95
N PRO A 164 -0.28 -22.04 -7.47
CA PRO A 164 0.79 -22.61 -6.66
C PRO A 164 1.42 -21.61 -5.70
N THR A 165 1.46 -20.32 -6.06
CA THR A 165 2.09 -19.27 -5.26
C THR A 165 1.25 -18.93 -4.02
N LEU A 166 -0.07 -18.81 -4.18
CA LEU A 166 -1.01 -18.62 -3.07
C LEU A 166 -1.13 -19.87 -2.21
N ALA A 167 -1.24 -21.06 -2.82
CA ALA A 167 -1.31 -22.33 -2.11
C ALA A 167 -0.09 -22.56 -1.21
N ALA A 168 1.11 -22.14 -1.63
CA ALA A 168 2.34 -22.24 -0.85
C ALA A 168 2.31 -21.44 0.47
N ARG A 169 1.39 -20.51 0.64
CA ARG A 169 1.17 -19.77 1.90
C ARG A 169 0.35 -20.57 2.92
N GLY A 170 -0.55 -21.46 2.44
CA GLY A 170 -1.46 -22.23 3.30
C GLY A 170 -0.78 -22.98 4.46
N PRO A 171 0.34 -23.68 4.26
CA PRO A 171 1.06 -24.37 5.33
C PRO A 171 1.59 -23.49 6.46
N ARG A 172 1.68 -22.17 6.26
CA ARG A 172 2.13 -21.23 7.30
C ARG A 172 1.04 -20.87 8.31
N PHE A 173 -0.21 -21.16 7.99
CA PHE A 173 -1.34 -21.07 8.92
C PHE A 173 -1.42 -22.36 9.76
N CYS A 174 -0.44 -22.57 10.66
CA CYS A 174 -0.28 -23.81 11.43
C CYS A 174 -0.73 -23.66 12.88
N ILE A 175 -1.89 -23.02 13.12
CA ILE A 175 -2.49 -22.94 14.46
C ILE A 175 -2.97 -24.34 14.85
N GLU A 176 -2.74 -24.73 16.13
CA GLU A 176 -3.08 -26.06 16.65
C GLU A 176 -4.57 -26.39 16.47
N ALA A 177 -4.89 -27.52 15.84
CA ALA A 177 -6.27 -27.93 15.53
C ALA A 177 -7.14 -28.08 16.78
N GLU A 178 -6.59 -28.57 17.89
CA GLU A 178 -7.32 -28.70 19.17
C GLU A 178 -7.67 -27.32 19.75
N LEU A 179 -6.79 -26.33 19.58
CA LEU A 179 -7.10 -24.97 19.97
C LEU A 179 -8.24 -24.41 19.10
N ILE A 180 -8.16 -24.52 17.77
CA ILE A 180 -9.21 -24.08 16.86
C ILE A 180 -10.56 -24.72 17.20
N LYS A 181 -10.58 -26.03 17.44
CA LYS A 181 -11.79 -26.75 17.83
C LYS A 181 -12.37 -26.24 19.15
N LEU A 182 -11.55 -25.95 20.15
CA LEU A 182 -12.00 -25.35 21.39
C LEU A 182 -12.59 -23.96 21.16
N LEU A 183 -11.86 -23.10 20.44
CA LEU A 183 -12.26 -21.71 20.19
C LEU A 183 -13.56 -21.62 19.37
N SER A 184 -13.77 -22.54 18.42
CA SER A 184 -14.98 -22.56 17.57
C SER A 184 -16.28 -22.78 18.32
N VAL A 185 -16.22 -23.35 19.53
CA VAL A 185 -17.39 -23.64 20.38
C VAL A 185 -17.39 -22.85 21.70
N ALA A 186 -16.33 -22.08 21.96
CA ALA A 186 -16.12 -21.38 23.23
C ALA A 186 -17.19 -20.33 23.55
N PHE A 187 -17.77 -19.72 22.52
CA PHE A 187 -18.82 -18.72 22.63
C PHE A 187 -20.12 -19.22 22.02
N ASP A 188 -21.25 -18.76 22.57
CA ASP A 188 -22.57 -18.99 22.01
C ASP A 188 -22.99 -17.85 21.04
N GLU A 189 -24.20 -17.93 20.48
CA GLU A 189 -24.73 -16.95 19.52
C GLU A 189 -24.90 -15.55 20.12
N LEU A 190 -25.01 -15.43 21.44
CA LEU A 190 -25.09 -14.17 22.16
C LEU A 190 -23.71 -13.57 22.49
N GLY A 191 -22.64 -14.32 22.20
CA GLY A 191 -21.28 -13.92 22.50
C GLY A 191 -20.86 -14.14 23.95
N GLU A 192 -21.64 -14.94 24.70
CA GLU A 192 -21.30 -15.39 26.04
C GLU A 192 -20.52 -16.71 26.02
N LEU A 193 -19.81 -17.02 27.11
CA LEU A 193 -19.15 -18.35 27.21
C LEU A 193 -20.17 -19.46 27.12
N SER A 194 -19.96 -20.40 26.21
CA SER A 194 -20.90 -21.47 25.88
C SER A 194 -21.04 -22.46 27.03
N SER A 195 -22.25 -22.63 27.55
CA SER A 195 -22.57 -23.66 28.56
C SER A 195 -22.39 -25.08 28.04
N ARG A 196 -22.36 -25.27 26.71
CA ARG A 196 -22.09 -26.57 26.06
C ARG A 196 -20.60 -26.88 26.04
N ALA A 197 -19.76 -25.89 25.72
CA ALA A 197 -18.30 -26.03 25.73
C ALA A 197 -17.75 -26.16 27.16
N PHE A 198 -18.39 -25.51 28.12
CA PHE A 198 -17.99 -25.48 29.53
C PHE A 198 -19.11 -26.04 30.43
N PRO A 199 -19.22 -27.38 30.59
CA PRO A 199 -20.33 -28.03 31.29
C PRO A 199 -20.48 -27.60 32.75
N GLU A 200 -19.36 -27.29 33.45
CA GLU A 200 -19.41 -26.80 34.81
C GLU A 200 -20.08 -25.42 34.90
N LEU A 201 -19.73 -24.51 34.00
CA LEU A 201 -20.41 -23.21 33.89
C LEU A 201 -21.90 -23.39 33.60
N GLY A 202 -22.25 -24.34 32.72
CA GLY A 202 -23.65 -24.68 32.44
C GLY A 202 -24.41 -25.15 33.69
N ARG A 203 -23.81 -26.05 34.49
CA ARG A 203 -24.40 -26.52 35.76
C ARG A 203 -24.59 -25.38 36.77
N LEU A 204 -23.60 -24.51 36.92
CA LEU A 204 -23.67 -23.37 37.82
C LEU A 204 -24.74 -22.35 37.39
N ARG A 205 -24.84 -22.04 36.09
CA ARG A 205 -25.90 -21.17 35.55
C ARG A 205 -27.30 -21.77 35.77
N GLN A 206 -27.45 -23.08 35.52
CA GLN A 206 -28.72 -23.79 35.81
C GLN A 206 -29.09 -23.73 37.28
N ARG A 207 -28.12 -23.89 38.20
CA ARG A 207 -28.32 -23.77 39.63
C ARG A 207 -28.80 -22.37 40.03
N CYS A 208 -28.21 -21.31 39.47
CA CYS A 208 -28.69 -19.94 39.68
C CYS A 208 -30.13 -19.79 39.21
N ALA A 209 -30.46 -20.22 37.99
CA ALA A 209 -31.83 -20.13 37.45
C ALA A 209 -32.86 -20.89 38.29
N GLN A 210 -32.53 -22.08 38.82
CA GLN A 210 -33.37 -22.85 39.72
C GLN A 210 -33.63 -22.10 41.04
N LEU A 211 -32.61 -21.51 41.65
CA LEU A 211 -32.73 -20.77 42.88
C LEU A 211 -33.55 -19.47 42.69
N GLU A 212 -33.33 -18.78 41.56
CA GLU A 212 -34.10 -17.59 41.18
C GLU A 212 -35.59 -17.92 40.99
N ALA A 213 -35.92 -19.01 40.32
CA ALA A 213 -37.29 -19.48 40.14
C ALA A 213 -37.94 -19.78 41.51
N GLN A 214 -37.25 -20.54 42.37
CA GLN A 214 -37.76 -20.85 43.74
C GLN A 214 -37.99 -19.59 44.57
N ILE A 215 -37.11 -18.59 44.50
CA ILE A 215 -37.27 -17.31 45.22
C ILE A 215 -38.47 -16.55 44.69
N ARG A 216 -38.64 -16.50 43.36
CA ARG A 216 -39.79 -15.82 42.73
C ARG A 216 -41.11 -16.49 43.14
N ASP A 217 -41.18 -17.80 43.05
CA ASP A 217 -42.37 -18.57 43.46
C ASP A 217 -42.78 -18.26 44.92
N MET A 218 -41.79 -18.28 45.84
CA MET A 218 -42.04 -17.93 47.24
C MET A 218 -42.48 -16.47 47.41
N LEU A 219 -41.92 -15.53 46.67
CA LEU A 219 -42.32 -14.11 46.76
C LEU A 219 -43.69 -13.89 46.12
N GLU A 220 -44.06 -14.63 45.08
CA GLU A 220 -45.42 -14.62 44.53
C GLU A 220 -46.48 -15.14 45.52
N GLU A 221 -46.16 -16.15 46.36
CA GLU A 221 -47.03 -16.61 47.44
C GLU A 221 -47.31 -15.47 48.43
N TYR A 222 -46.24 -14.72 48.82
CA TYR A 222 -46.42 -13.54 49.67
C TYR A 222 -47.28 -12.45 49.02
N LEU A 223 -47.21 -12.23 47.72
CA LEU A 223 -48.03 -11.25 47.00
C LEU A 223 -49.52 -11.67 46.95
N ARG A 224 -49.82 -12.99 47.03
CA ARG A 224 -51.18 -13.56 47.03
C ARG A 224 -51.80 -13.65 48.45
N ASP A 225 -50.98 -13.70 49.50
CA ASP A 225 -51.42 -13.77 50.87
C ASP A 225 -52.04 -12.44 51.30
N GLU A 226 -53.36 -12.44 51.67
CA GLU A 226 -54.09 -11.26 52.06
C GLU A 226 -53.57 -10.67 53.41
N ALA A 227 -53.14 -11.54 54.32
CA ALA A 227 -52.63 -11.10 55.63
C ALA A 227 -51.29 -10.38 55.49
N PHE A 228 -50.40 -10.85 54.60
CA PHE A 228 -49.14 -10.21 54.26
C PHE A 228 -49.37 -8.97 53.40
N GLY A 229 -50.36 -9.04 52.49
CA GLY A 229 -50.70 -8.00 51.52
C GLY A 229 -51.04 -6.64 52.16
N GLN A 230 -51.54 -6.57 53.37
CA GLN A 230 -51.80 -5.31 54.09
C GLN A 230 -50.53 -4.52 54.44
N HIS A 231 -49.37 -5.20 54.47
CA HIS A 231 -48.07 -4.60 54.73
C HIS A 231 -47.36 -4.17 53.46
N LEU A 232 -47.80 -4.60 52.26
CA LEU A 232 -47.27 -4.20 51.02
C LEU A 232 -47.62 -2.76 50.65
N GLN A 233 -46.65 -2.01 50.14
CA GLN A 233 -46.91 -0.70 49.56
C GLN A 233 -47.39 -0.89 48.10
N ASP A 234 -46.71 -1.79 47.35
CA ASP A 234 -47.02 -2.17 45.96
C ASP A 234 -46.87 -3.68 45.80
N ARG A 235 -47.57 -4.29 44.79
CA ARG A 235 -47.57 -5.73 44.57
C ARG A 235 -46.67 -6.12 43.39
N PHE A 236 -45.35 -5.95 43.54
CA PHE A 236 -44.39 -6.43 42.56
C PHE A 236 -43.10 -6.90 43.24
N ILE A 237 -42.36 -7.77 42.54
CA ILE A 237 -41.03 -8.25 42.92
C ILE A 237 -39.99 -7.37 42.24
N THR A 238 -39.01 -6.88 42.98
CA THR A 238 -37.88 -6.13 42.45
C THR A 238 -36.56 -6.66 43.01
N GLU A 239 -35.44 -6.27 42.38
CA GLU A 239 -34.11 -6.61 42.89
C GLU A 239 -33.42 -5.34 43.41
N ARG A 240 -32.85 -5.43 44.62
CA ARG A 240 -32.02 -4.41 45.24
C ARG A 240 -30.76 -5.04 45.79
N GLU A 241 -29.58 -4.49 45.43
CA GLU A 241 -28.27 -5.00 45.86
C GLU A 241 -28.08 -6.50 45.59
N GLY A 242 -28.60 -7.02 44.46
CA GLY A 242 -28.52 -8.41 44.08
C GLY A 242 -29.49 -9.35 44.86
N ARG A 243 -30.50 -8.78 45.58
CA ARG A 243 -31.50 -9.51 46.32
C ARG A 243 -32.92 -9.24 45.83
N PHE A 244 -33.74 -10.25 45.79
CA PHE A 244 -35.15 -10.12 45.47
C PHE A 244 -35.90 -9.61 46.68
N VAL A 245 -36.62 -8.53 46.56
CA VAL A 245 -37.29 -7.81 47.64
C VAL A 245 -38.72 -7.41 47.24
N LEU A 246 -39.57 -7.19 48.26
CA LEU A 246 -40.92 -6.66 48.13
C LEU A 246 -40.97 -5.21 48.63
N PRO A 247 -41.71 -4.31 47.96
CA PRO A 247 -41.94 -2.95 48.44
C PRO A 247 -42.99 -2.97 49.57
N MET A 248 -42.52 -2.68 50.78
CA MET A 248 -43.34 -2.69 51.98
C MET A 248 -43.60 -1.27 52.49
N LYS A 249 -44.69 -1.08 53.21
CA LYS A 249 -44.95 0.16 53.95
C LYS A 249 -43.90 0.34 55.02
N VAL A 250 -43.49 1.57 55.30
CA VAL A 250 -42.55 1.88 56.43
C VAL A 250 -43.06 1.37 57.80
N SER A 251 -44.37 1.28 57.95
CA SER A 251 -45.02 0.75 59.14
C SER A 251 -45.02 -0.77 59.27
N ALA A 252 -44.52 -1.50 58.25
CA ALA A 252 -44.45 -2.96 58.24
C ALA A 252 -43.56 -3.46 59.40
N PRO A 253 -43.97 -4.55 60.13
CA PRO A 253 -43.18 -5.10 61.22
C PRO A 253 -41.80 -5.57 60.72
N ARG A 254 -40.71 -5.13 61.34
CA ARG A 254 -39.31 -5.56 61.00
C ARG A 254 -39.08 -7.05 61.21
N ALA A 255 -39.93 -7.72 61.97
CA ALA A 255 -39.85 -9.19 62.14
C ALA A 255 -40.18 -9.99 60.83
N LEU A 256 -40.81 -9.35 59.83
CA LEU A 256 -41.20 -9.97 58.59
C LEU A 256 -40.00 -10.25 57.65
N GLY A 257 -38.87 -9.52 57.81
CA GLY A 257 -37.73 -9.69 56.95
C GLY A 257 -36.63 -8.66 57.18
N ILE A 258 -35.67 -8.64 56.24
CA ILE A 258 -34.49 -7.76 56.24
C ILE A 258 -34.76 -6.59 55.26
N VAL A 259 -34.59 -5.36 55.72
CA VAL A 259 -34.66 -4.16 54.87
C VAL A 259 -33.31 -3.93 54.18
N HIS A 260 -33.31 -3.87 52.87
CA HIS A 260 -32.10 -3.65 52.02
C HIS A 260 -32.04 -2.19 51.53
N ALA A 261 -33.16 -1.55 51.24
CA ALA A 261 -33.19 -0.18 50.78
C ALA A 261 -34.48 0.54 51.24
N THR A 262 -34.45 1.88 51.25
CA THR A 262 -35.62 2.74 51.51
C THR A 262 -35.80 3.66 50.28
N SER A 263 -37.03 3.96 49.90
CA SER A 263 -37.34 4.91 48.82
C SER A 263 -36.85 6.32 49.15
N GLN A 264 -36.65 7.15 48.17
CA GLN A 264 -36.24 8.55 48.36
C GLN A 264 -37.25 9.37 49.21
N THR A 265 -38.54 9.05 49.11
CA THR A 265 -39.59 9.69 49.91
C THR A 265 -39.67 9.16 51.33
N GLY A 266 -38.97 8.06 51.62
CA GLY A 266 -39.06 7.42 52.96
C GLY A 266 -40.32 6.62 53.20
N GLU A 267 -41.29 6.56 52.30
CA GLU A 267 -42.59 5.90 52.47
C GLU A 267 -42.59 4.39 52.18
N THR A 268 -41.60 3.91 51.39
CA THR A 268 -41.48 2.51 51.00
C THR A 268 -40.14 1.95 51.46
N VAL A 269 -40.16 0.77 52.08
CA VAL A 269 -38.95 -0.01 52.38
C VAL A 269 -38.93 -1.26 51.50
N PHE A 270 -37.76 -1.56 50.95
CA PHE A 270 -37.55 -2.76 50.17
C PHE A 270 -37.05 -3.87 51.09
N MET A 271 -37.96 -4.83 51.36
CA MET A 271 -37.73 -5.88 52.37
C MET A 271 -37.59 -7.25 51.70
N GLU A 272 -36.59 -8.00 52.11
CA GLU A 272 -36.43 -9.43 51.82
C GLU A 272 -37.17 -10.23 52.93
N PRO A 273 -38.23 -10.99 52.62
CA PRO A 273 -38.93 -11.79 53.62
C PRO A 273 -38.04 -12.83 54.28
N ALA A 274 -38.19 -13.08 55.57
CA ALA A 274 -37.30 -13.94 56.35
C ALA A 274 -37.17 -15.36 55.80
N ALA A 275 -38.24 -15.94 55.24
CA ALA A 275 -38.24 -17.26 54.66
C ALA A 275 -37.41 -17.36 53.35
N VAL A 276 -37.19 -16.23 52.65
CA VAL A 276 -36.45 -16.18 51.38
C VAL A 276 -34.94 -16.02 51.61
N VAL A 277 -34.51 -15.47 52.75
CA VAL A 277 -33.12 -15.12 53.07
C VAL A 277 -32.14 -16.27 52.81
N VAL A 278 -32.50 -17.49 53.27
CA VAL A 278 -31.61 -18.66 53.08
C VAL A 278 -31.38 -18.97 51.60
N ARG A 279 -32.45 -18.92 50.76
CA ARG A 279 -32.33 -19.18 49.32
C ARG A 279 -31.60 -18.06 48.58
N SER A 280 -31.82 -16.82 48.98
CA SER A 280 -31.08 -15.67 48.44
C SER A 280 -29.60 -15.75 48.78
N ASN A 281 -29.22 -16.25 49.96
CA ASN A 281 -27.80 -16.50 50.27
C ASN A 281 -27.22 -17.57 49.37
N LEU A 282 -27.93 -18.69 49.16
CA LEU A 282 -27.49 -19.75 48.22
C LEU A 282 -27.39 -19.23 46.78
N LEU A 283 -28.31 -18.38 46.35
CA LEU A 283 -28.24 -17.74 45.04
C LEU A 283 -26.99 -16.86 44.89
N ARG A 284 -26.69 -16.07 45.90
CA ARG A 284 -25.49 -15.24 45.93
C ARG A 284 -24.22 -16.06 45.85
N GLU A 285 -24.14 -17.15 46.64
CA GLU A 285 -23.03 -18.10 46.56
C GLU A 285 -22.89 -18.73 45.15
N ALA A 286 -24.03 -19.11 44.55
CA ALA A 286 -24.05 -19.67 43.19
C ALA A 286 -23.61 -18.63 42.14
N ARG A 287 -24.05 -17.37 42.25
CA ARG A 287 -23.60 -16.27 41.38
C ARG A 287 -22.09 -16.04 41.51
N PHE A 288 -21.51 -16.03 42.71
CA PHE A 288 -20.06 -15.96 42.92
C PHE A 288 -19.33 -17.17 42.33
N ALA A 289 -19.92 -18.36 42.39
CA ALA A 289 -19.33 -19.54 41.77
C ALA A 289 -19.31 -19.42 40.25
N VAL A 290 -20.36 -18.89 39.61
CA VAL A 290 -20.38 -18.58 38.17
C VAL A 290 -19.27 -17.59 37.80
N GLU A 291 -19.14 -16.47 38.55
CA GLU A 291 -18.11 -15.46 38.28
C GLU A 291 -16.71 -16.06 38.40
N ARG A 292 -16.45 -16.88 39.40
CA ARG A 292 -15.17 -17.55 39.61
C ARG A 292 -14.88 -18.51 38.46
N GLU A 293 -15.87 -19.27 38.00
CA GLU A 293 -15.70 -20.21 36.87
C GLU A 293 -15.47 -19.48 35.56
N VAL A 294 -16.16 -18.38 35.28
CA VAL A 294 -15.93 -17.48 34.14
C VAL A 294 -14.48 -16.99 34.13
N ARG A 295 -13.98 -16.48 35.27
CA ARG A 295 -12.58 -16.02 35.39
C ARG A 295 -11.59 -17.15 35.14
N ARG A 296 -11.89 -18.38 35.64
CA ARG A 296 -11.05 -19.56 35.41
C ARG A 296 -10.97 -19.91 33.92
N ILE A 297 -12.12 -19.90 33.24
CA ILE A 297 -12.19 -20.20 31.80
C ILE A 297 -11.43 -19.14 30.99
N ILE A 298 -11.64 -17.85 31.29
CA ILE A 298 -10.91 -16.75 30.63
C ILE A 298 -9.40 -16.93 30.80
N ALA A 299 -8.94 -17.22 32.02
CA ALA A 299 -7.51 -17.44 32.29
C ALA A 299 -6.96 -18.67 31.52
N GLU A 300 -7.73 -19.76 31.43
CA GLU A 300 -7.37 -20.94 30.66
C GLU A 300 -7.25 -20.63 29.16
N LEU A 301 -8.25 -19.96 28.58
CA LEU A 301 -8.23 -19.58 27.17
C LEU A 301 -7.10 -18.59 26.86
N CYS A 302 -6.89 -17.58 27.70
CA CYS A 302 -5.75 -16.66 27.58
C CYS A 302 -4.41 -17.39 27.62
N GLY A 303 -4.26 -18.37 28.53
CA GLY A 303 -3.05 -19.19 28.63
C GLY A 303 -2.78 -20.02 27.36
N ARG A 304 -3.82 -20.63 26.78
CA ARG A 304 -3.71 -21.36 25.50
C ARG A 304 -3.40 -20.45 24.31
N LEU A 305 -4.04 -19.28 24.25
CA LEU A 305 -3.75 -18.28 23.22
C LEU A 305 -2.33 -17.73 23.36
N SER A 306 -1.87 -17.47 24.60
CA SER A 306 -0.50 -17.04 24.86
C SER A 306 0.53 -18.08 24.40
N ALA A 307 0.27 -19.37 24.62
CA ALA A 307 1.14 -20.45 24.14
C ALA A 307 1.18 -20.54 22.60
N ALA A 308 0.11 -20.13 21.92
CA ALA A 308 -0.03 -20.14 20.46
C ALA A 308 0.37 -18.80 19.80
N LEU A 309 0.85 -17.79 20.55
CA LEU A 309 1.20 -16.47 20.01
C LEU A 309 2.13 -16.52 18.80
N PRO A 310 3.21 -17.34 18.75
CA PRO A 310 4.06 -17.39 17.56
C PRO A 310 3.29 -17.82 16.31
N GLN A 311 2.46 -18.89 16.41
CA GLN A 311 1.67 -19.37 15.27
C GLN A 311 0.59 -18.37 14.84
N ILE A 312 -0.02 -17.66 15.79
CA ILE A 312 -1.01 -16.62 15.49
C ILE A 312 -0.34 -15.43 14.79
N THR A 313 0.84 -15.01 15.24
CA THR A 313 1.61 -13.92 14.62
C THR A 313 2.04 -14.28 13.21
N ASP A 314 2.60 -15.49 13.00
CA ASP A 314 2.98 -15.98 11.67
C ASP A 314 1.77 -16.01 10.71
N ALA A 315 0.62 -16.49 11.19
CA ALA A 315 -0.61 -16.52 10.40
C ALA A 315 -1.15 -15.11 10.06
N LEU A 316 -1.01 -14.14 10.98
CA LEU A 316 -1.33 -12.75 10.72
C LEU A 316 -0.43 -12.14 9.64
N ASP A 317 0.88 -12.35 9.73
CA ASP A 317 1.84 -11.86 8.73
C ASP A 317 1.51 -12.40 7.33
N GLU A 318 1.15 -13.69 7.24
CA GLU A 318 0.72 -14.29 5.97
C GLU A 318 -0.64 -13.74 5.49
N ALA A 319 -1.57 -13.49 6.39
CA ALA A 319 -2.85 -12.87 6.05
C ALA A 319 -2.66 -11.43 5.51
N LEU A 320 -1.76 -10.65 6.12
CA LEU A 320 -1.39 -9.31 5.63
C LEU A 320 -0.70 -9.38 4.26
N ALA A 321 0.12 -10.41 4.01
CA ALA A 321 0.72 -10.61 2.69
C ALA A 321 -0.33 -10.94 1.61
N VAL A 322 -1.37 -11.73 1.94
CA VAL A 322 -2.51 -11.98 1.05
C VAL A 322 -3.32 -10.69 0.80
N ASP A 323 -3.58 -9.90 1.84
CA ASP A 323 -4.29 -8.63 1.69
C ASP A 323 -3.50 -7.64 0.81
N LEU A 324 -2.17 -7.60 0.98
CA LEU A 324 -1.30 -6.79 0.13
C LEU A 324 -1.30 -7.27 -1.34
N ALA A 325 -1.40 -8.57 -1.59
CA ALA A 325 -1.57 -9.09 -2.95
C ALA A 325 -2.92 -8.65 -3.56
N LEU A 326 -3.99 -8.64 -2.77
CA LEU A 326 -5.29 -8.08 -3.16
C LEU A 326 -5.22 -6.57 -3.43
N CYS A 327 -4.47 -5.80 -2.62
CA CYS A 327 -4.23 -4.39 -2.86
C CYS A 327 -3.54 -4.15 -4.22
N ARG A 328 -2.50 -4.95 -4.53
CA ARG A 328 -1.78 -4.89 -5.82
C ARG A 328 -2.71 -5.21 -6.99
N GLN A 329 -3.53 -6.24 -6.87
CA GLN A 329 -4.54 -6.61 -7.85
C GLN A 329 -5.54 -5.47 -8.05
N GLY A 330 -6.10 -4.92 -6.98
CA GLY A 330 -7.09 -3.84 -7.03
C GLY A 330 -6.54 -2.59 -7.71
N LEU A 331 -5.35 -2.14 -7.32
CA LEU A 331 -4.69 -0.99 -7.94
C LEU A 331 -4.30 -1.28 -9.39
N GLY A 332 -3.83 -2.50 -9.69
CA GLY A 332 -3.53 -2.93 -11.06
C GLY A 332 -4.73 -2.84 -11.98
N ARG A 333 -5.90 -3.28 -11.54
CA ARG A 333 -7.17 -3.14 -12.28
C ARG A 333 -7.57 -1.69 -12.50
N GLU A 334 -7.46 -0.86 -11.48
CA GLU A 334 -7.80 0.56 -11.56
C GLU A 334 -6.89 1.31 -12.55
N LEU A 335 -5.62 0.91 -12.63
CA LEU A 335 -4.66 1.43 -13.60
C LEU A 335 -4.83 0.84 -15.01
N GLU A 336 -5.71 -0.15 -15.22
CA GLU A 336 -5.77 -0.97 -16.44
C GLU A 336 -4.37 -1.52 -16.79
N GLY A 337 -3.70 -2.03 -15.76
CA GLY A 337 -2.28 -2.35 -15.79
C GLY A 337 -2.00 -3.71 -16.40
N VAL A 338 -0.80 -3.83 -16.98
CA VAL A 338 -0.23 -5.08 -17.48
C VAL A 338 0.99 -5.46 -16.65
N ILE A 339 1.25 -6.75 -16.52
CA ILE A 339 2.46 -7.25 -15.87
C ILE A 339 3.61 -7.19 -16.87
N PRO A 340 4.70 -6.43 -16.57
CA PRO A 340 5.85 -6.33 -17.46
C PRO A 340 6.77 -7.55 -17.35
N GLU A 341 7.62 -7.75 -18.35
CA GLU A 341 8.80 -8.60 -18.20
C GLU A 341 9.78 -7.90 -17.23
N VAL A 342 10.23 -8.61 -16.18
CA VAL A 342 11.19 -8.10 -15.19
C VAL A 342 12.43 -8.97 -15.16
N ARG A 343 13.61 -8.35 -15.30
CA ARG A 343 14.93 -9.00 -15.18
C ARG A 343 15.88 -8.11 -14.38
N ARG A 344 17.14 -8.53 -14.23
CA ARG A 344 18.25 -7.67 -13.81
C ARG A 344 19.12 -7.34 -15.04
N GLY A 345 19.27 -6.08 -15.39
CA GLY A 345 20.05 -5.66 -16.57
C GLY A 345 19.91 -4.18 -16.89
N GLY A 346 19.04 -3.46 -16.13
CA GLY A 346 18.85 -2.02 -16.29
C GLY A 346 18.15 -1.65 -17.59
N VAL A 347 17.28 -2.49 -18.12
CA VAL A 347 16.44 -2.18 -19.29
C VAL A 347 15.12 -1.62 -18.82
N MET A 348 14.70 -0.51 -19.42
CA MET A 348 13.35 0.03 -19.33
C MET A 348 12.82 0.27 -20.73
N ARG A 349 11.84 -0.51 -21.14
CA ARG A 349 11.16 -0.39 -22.42
C ARG A 349 9.67 -0.37 -22.18
N LEU A 350 9.11 0.81 -22.20
CA LEU A 350 7.69 1.08 -22.00
C LEU A 350 7.00 1.28 -23.34
N ARG A 351 5.85 0.66 -23.53
CA ARG A 351 4.99 0.80 -24.70
C ARG A 351 3.65 1.38 -24.25
N GLN A 352 3.22 2.46 -24.88
CA GLN A 352 1.97 3.15 -24.59
C GLN A 352 1.78 3.40 -23.07
N ALA A 353 2.86 3.84 -22.41
CA ALA A 353 2.86 4.09 -20.97
C ALA A 353 2.05 5.35 -20.64
N ARG A 354 1.17 5.25 -19.65
CA ARG A 354 0.36 6.35 -19.11
C ARG A 354 0.84 6.70 -17.71
N HIS A 355 0.79 7.97 -17.35
CA HIS A 355 1.21 8.41 -16.02
C HIS A 355 0.23 7.91 -14.94
N PRO A 356 0.68 7.07 -13.96
CA PRO A 356 -0.22 6.38 -13.03
C PRO A 356 -1.13 7.32 -12.25
N VAL A 357 -0.58 8.40 -11.66
CA VAL A 357 -1.36 9.34 -10.85
C VAL A 357 -2.40 10.10 -11.69
N LEU A 358 -2.11 10.41 -12.94
CA LEU A 358 -3.08 11.06 -13.84
C LEU A 358 -4.19 10.10 -14.25
N VAL A 359 -3.88 8.83 -14.49
CA VAL A 359 -4.89 7.78 -14.74
C VAL A 359 -5.85 7.68 -13.56
N LEU A 360 -5.34 7.61 -12.32
CA LEU A 360 -6.16 7.55 -11.11
C LEU A 360 -7.03 8.79 -10.87
N ARG A 361 -6.63 9.95 -11.43
CA ARG A 361 -7.43 11.18 -11.40
C ARG A 361 -8.50 11.23 -12.49
N GLY A 362 -8.61 10.21 -13.34
CA GLY A 362 -9.55 10.15 -14.44
C GLY A 362 -9.23 11.14 -15.58
N VAL A 363 -7.97 11.59 -15.69
CA VAL A 363 -7.52 12.46 -16.78
C VAL A 363 -7.27 11.60 -18.01
N ASP A 364 -7.67 12.06 -19.18
CA ASP A 364 -7.30 11.42 -20.45
C ASP A 364 -5.80 11.61 -20.70
N VAL A 365 -5.03 10.53 -20.44
CA VAL A 365 -3.57 10.57 -20.47
C VAL A 365 -3.05 10.09 -21.81
N VAL A 366 -2.30 10.94 -22.49
CA VAL A 366 -1.63 10.57 -23.73
C VAL A 366 -0.53 9.54 -23.45
N ALA A 367 -0.67 8.39 -24.04
CA ALA A 367 0.28 7.29 -23.89
C ALA A 367 1.57 7.53 -24.66
N ASN A 368 2.72 7.17 -24.08
CA ASN A 368 4.05 7.38 -24.66
C ASN A 368 4.90 6.10 -24.66
N ASP A 369 5.72 5.95 -25.68
CA ASP A 369 6.76 4.94 -25.77
C ASP A 369 8.07 5.54 -25.25
N LEU A 370 8.64 4.93 -24.19
CA LEU A 370 9.87 5.40 -23.56
C LEU A 370 10.87 4.26 -23.42
N ARG A 371 12.15 4.55 -23.72
CA ARG A 371 13.19 3.51 -23.72
C ARG A 371 14.49 4.01 -23.10
N LEU A 372 15.04 3.18 -22.21
CA LEU A 372 16.39 3.26 -21.66
C LEU A 372 16.95 1.85 -21.62
N ASP A 373 18.15 1.63 -22.18
CA ASP A 373 18.78 0.30 -22.16
C ASP A 373 20.32 0.39 -22.17
N GLY A 374 21.00 -0.74 -22.33
CA GLY A 374 22.45 -0.79 -22.34
C GLY A 374 23.12 -0.10 -23.54
N ARG A 375 22.39 0.11 -24.65
CA ARG A 375 22.91 0.82 -25.83
C ARG A 375 22.69 2.34 -25.72
N GLN A 376 21.54 2.72 -25.17
CA GLN A 376 21.17 4.11 -24.91
C GLN A 376 20.76 4.25 -23.43
N PRO A 377 21.76 4.30 -22.52
CA PRO A 377 21.49 4.46 -21.09
C PRO A 377 21.03 5.87 -20.70
N GLY A 378 21.21 6.86 -21.56
CA GLY A 378 20.76 8.24 -21.39
C GLY A 378 19.59 8.59 -22.29
N LEU A 379 18.59 9.31 -21.78
CA LEU A 379 17.48 9.90 -22.53
C LEU A 379 17.37 11.38 -22.21
N ILE A 380 17.47 12.23 -23.22
CA ILE A 380 17.31 13.68 -23.09
C ILE A 380 15.93 14.05 -23.61
N LEU A 381 15.08 14.61 -22.75
CA LEU A 381 13.77 15.12 -23.12
C LEU A 381 13.83 16.61 -23.40
N THR A 382 13.38 17.03 -24.59
CA THR A 382 13.46 18.40 -25.08
C THR A 382 12.07 18.96 -25.42
N GLY A 383 12.00 20.26 -25.64
CA GLY A 383 10.75 20.96 -25.95
C GLY A 383 10.29 21.90 -24.82
N PRO A 384 9.15 22.60 -24.97
CA PRO A 384 8.64 23.55 -23.98
C PRO A 384 8.16 22.85 -22.68
N ASN A 385 8.11 23.58 -21.56
CA ASN A 385 7.73 23.03 -20.25
C ASN A 385 6.29 22.52 -20.23
N THR A 386 5.41 23.14 -20.98
CA THR A 386 4.00 22.72 -21.14
C THR A 386 3.83 21.44 -21.97
N GLY A 387 4.90 20.93 -22.58
CA GLY A 387 4.86 19.77 -23.52
C GLY A 387 4.79 18.39 -22.85
N GLY A 388 4.79 18.28 -21.50
CA GLY A 388 4.66 17.01 -20.79
C GLY A 388 5.99 16.30 -20.49
N LYS A 389 7.16 16.95 -20.64
CA LYS A 389 8.49 16.39 -20.32
C LYS A 389 8.57 15.86 -18.89
N THR A 390 8.20 16.66 -17.92
CA THR A 390 8.19 16.31 -16.48
C THR A 390 7.26 15.14 -16.20
N VAL A 391 6.09 15.09 -16.86
CA VAL A 391 5.14 13.97 -16.76
C VAL A 391 5.76 12.68 -17.31
N ALA A 392 6.42 12.72 -18.47
CA ALA A 392 7.08 11.56 -19.06
C ALA A 392 8.22 11.06 -18.15
N MET A 393 9.01 11.96 -17.58
CA MET A 393 10.07 11.63 -16.63
C MET A 393 9.52 11.02 -15.33
N LYS A 394 8.49 11.62 -14.71
CA LYS A 394 7.81 11.04 -13.53
C LYS A 394 7.23 9.65 -13.85
N THR A 395 6.72 9.45 -15.07
CA THR A 395 6.23 8.14 -15.51
C THR A 395 7.32 7.09 -15.43
N LEU A 396 8.54 7.35 -15.95
CA LEU A 396 9.67 6.42 -15.83
C LEU A 396 9.95 6.03 -14.37
N GLY A 397 10.04 7.01 -13.48
CA GLY A 397 10.29 6.79 -12.06
C GLY A 397 9.20 5.97 -11.39
N LEU A 398 7.94 6.33 -11.63
CA LEU A 398 6.80 5.61 -11.05
C LEU A 398 6.67 4.19 -11.56
N MET A 399 6.94 3.92 -12.86
CA MET A 399 6.96 2.56 -13.40
C MET A 399 8.02 1.69 -12.71
N ALA A 400 9.22 2.22 -12.45
CA ALA A 400 10.26 1.50 -11.71
C ALA A 400 9.83 1.20 -10.26
N LEU A 401 9.15 2.12 -9.59
CA LEU A 401 8.63 1.91 -8.22
C LEU A 401 7.46 0.91 -8.20
N LEU A 402 6.54 0.98 -9.17
CA LEU A 402 5.42 0.04 -9.29
C LEU A 402 5.91 -1.39 -9.51
N VAL A 403 6.97 -1.60 -10.33
CA VAL A 403 7.60 -2.93 -10.48
C VAL A 403 8.11 -3.45 -9.15
N ARG A 404 8.83 -2.61 -8.38
CA ARG A 404 9.31 -3.00 -7.04
C ARG A 404 8.19 -3.22 -6.03
N ALA A 405 7.05 -2.59 -6.25
CA ALA A 405 5.84 -2.80 -5.46
C ALA A 405 5.07 -4.06 -5.86
N GLY A 406 5.36 -4.67 -7.02
CA GLY A 406 4.61 -5.79 -7.59
C GLY A 406 3.24 -5.40 -8.13
N VAL A 407 3.06 -4.14 -8.55
CA VAL A 407 1.80 -3.61 -9.09
C VAL A 407 1.85 -3.58 -10.62
N PRO A 408 0.81 -4.06 -11.33
CA PRO A 408 0.72 -3.97 -12.79
C PRO A 408 0.84 -2.53 -13.30
N LEU A 409 1.48 -2.35 -14.46
CA LEU A 409 1.83 -1.05 -15.03
C LEU A 409 0.74 -0.53 -15.97
N PRO A 410 0.34 0.74 -15.92
CA PRO A 410 -0.56 1.36 -16.89
C PRO A 410 0.13 1.57 -18.26
N ALA A 411 0.27 0.48 -19.01
CA ALA A 411 0.99 0.43 -20.27
C ALA A 411 0.42 -0.68 -21.18
N ALA A 412 0.87 -0.75 -22.45
CA ALA A 412 0.52 -1.85 -23.33
C ALA A 412 1.36 -3.11 -23.07
N GLU A 413 0.86 -4.26 -23.48
CA GLU A 413 1.60 -5.53 -23.41
C GLU A 413 2.95 -5.48 -24.10
N GLY A 414 3.89 -6.33 -23.64
CA GLY A 414 5.25 -6.41 -24.15
C GLY A 414 6.19 -5.33 -23.60
N CYS A 415 5.82 -4.69 -22.49
CA CYS A 415 6.72 -3.86 -21.69
C CYS A 415 7.77 -4.72 -20.99
N ARG A 416 8.98 -4.16 -20.88
CA ARG A 416 10.05 -4.69 -20.04
C ARG A 416 10.59 -3.58 -19.15
N VAL A 417 10.53 -3.80 -17.84
CA VAL A 417 11.09 -2.88 -16.83
C VAL A 417 11.90 -3.72 -15.86
N ASP A 418 13.22 -3.63 -15.99
CA ASP A 418 14.13 -4.37 -15.10
C ASP A 418 14.09 -3.80 -13.68
N LEU A 419 14.56 -4.59 -12.72
CA LEU A 419 14.60 -4.19 -11.31
C LEU A 419 15.67 -3.11 -11.12
N PHE A 420 15.24 -1.90 -10.74
CA PHE A 420 16.10 -0.79 -10.35
C PHE A 420 16.15 -0.69 -8.81
N ASP A 421 17.31 -1.00 -8.25
CA ASP A 421 17.50 -0.95 -6.78
C ASP A 421 17.39 0.49 -6.26
N ARG A 422 17.78 1.46 -7.09
CA ARG A 422 17.83 2.89 -6.76
C ARG A 422 17.11 3.73 -7.80
N VAL A 423 16.11 4.46 -7.37
CA VAL A 423 15.38 5.43 -8.20
C VAL A 423 15.58 6.81 -7.58
N VAL A 424 16.39 7.64 -8.22
CA VAL A 424 16.68 9.01 -7.80
C VAL A 424 15.92 9.97 -8.69
N ALA A 425 15.20 10.92 -8.09
CA ALA A 425 14.47 11.92 -8.83
C ALA A 425 14.72 13.32 -8.24
N ASP A 426 15.17 14.22 -9.10
CA ASP A 426 15.21 15.66 -8.89
C ASP A 426 14.20 16.28 -9.86
N VAL A 427 12.94 16.36 -9.43
CA VAL A 427 11.80 16.74 -10.28
C VAL A 427 10.88 17.69 -9.51
N GLY A 428 10.62 18.86 -10.08
CA GLY A 428 9.76 19.89 -9.49
C GLY A 428 10.52 21.01 -8.79
N ASP A 429 9.80 22.05 -8.35
CA ASP A 429 10.38 23.21 -7.66
C ASP A 429 10.84 22.84 -6.25
N LEU A 430 12.12 23.07 -5.96
CA LEU A 430 12.75 22.88 -4.63
C LEU A 430 12.32 23.97 -3.61
N GLN A 431 11.31 24.78 -3.89
CA GLN A 431 10.85 25.85 -3.00
C GLN A 431 10.35 25.38 -1.64
N ASP A 432 10.07 24.07 -1.47
CA ASP A 432 9.57 23.47 -0.21
C ASP A 432 10.67 22.94 0.73
N VAL A 433 11.94 22.96 0.34
CA VAL A 433 13.02 22.47 1.20
C VAL A 433 13.67 23.64 1.94
N SER A 434 13.14 23.95 3.13
CA SER A 434 13.73 24.82 4.16
C SER A 434 14.47 26.05 3.65
N GLY A 435 13.79 27.12 3.58
CA GLY A 435 13.98 28.59 3.59
C GLY A 435 15.31 29.29 3.23
N ASP A 436 16.46 28.63 3.08
CA ASP A 436 17.76 29.35 3.07
C ASP A 436 18.76 28.95 1.96
N LEU A 437 18.42 28.03 1.04
CA LEU A 437 19.34 27.66 -0.05
C LEU A 437 18.81 28.14 -1.40
N SER A 438 19.67 28.78 -2.22
CA SER A 438 19.35 29.07 -3.61
C SER A 438 18.96 27.76 -4.33
N THR A 439 18.01 27.82 -5.28
CA THR A 439 17.55 26.67 -6.09
C THR A 439 18.72 25.86 -6.66
N PHE A 440 19.79 26.52 -7.12
CA PHE A 440 20.99 25.88 -7.64
C PHE A 440 21.70 25.00 -6.59
N SER A 441 21.89 25.49 -5.36
CA SER A 441 22.54 24.72 -4.29
C SER A 441 21.75 23.46 -3.92
N GLY A 442 20.40 23.51 -4.01
CA GLY A 442 19.52 22.37 -3.82
C GLY A 442 19.75 21.29 -4.89
N HIS A 443 19.72 21.68 -6.17
CA HIS A 443 20.00 20.77 -7.30
C HIS A 443 21.39 20.16 -7.23
N VAL A 444 22.43 20.94 -6.89
CA VAL A 444 23.80 20.43 -6.72
C VAL A 444 23.89 19.39 -5.59
N ARG A 445 23.14 19.57 -4.49
CA ARG A 445 23.09 18.58 -3.41
C ARG A 445 22.47 17.26 -3.88
N VAL A 446 21.35 17.30 -4.60
CA VAL A 446 20.71 16.10 -5.19
C VAL A 446 21.65 15.45 -6.19
N LEU A 447 22.29 16.25 -7.06
CA LEU A 447 23.22 15.77 -8.07
C LEU A 447 24.44 15.06 -7.44
N LYS A 448 25.02 15.63 -6.38
CA LYS A 448 26.07 14.98 -5.60
C LYS A 448 25.63 13.63 -5.04
N ALA A 449 24.44 13.57 -4.46
CA ALA A 449 23.88 12.33 -3.92
C ALA A 449 23.55 11.32 -5.04
N ALA A 450 23.06 11.78 -6.20
CA ALA A 450 22.81 10.95 -7.38
C ALA A 450 24.09 10.33 -7.93
N LEU A 451 25.18 11.11 -8.02
CA LEU A 451 26.50 10.61 -8.44
C LEU A 451 27.04 9.53 -7.50
N ALA A 452 26.85 9.69 -6.19
CA ALA A 452 27.23 8.69 -5.20
C ALA A 452 26.36 7.43 -5.26
N ALA A 453 25.09 7.55 -5.71
CA ALA A 453 24.15 6.46 -5.83
C ALA A 453 24.18 5.78 -7.20
N ALA A 454 24.87 6.33 -8.19
CA ALA A 454 24.91 5.83 -9.55
C ALA A 454 25.53 4.44 -9.65
N GLY A 455 24.94 3.58 -10.49
CA GLY A 455 25.39 2.22 -10.73
C GLY A 455 24.51 1.49 -11.75
N PRO A 456 24.85 0.25 -12.11
CA PRO A 456 24.17 -0.50 -13.19
C PRO A 456 22.66 -0.70 -13.01
N HIS A 457 22.19 -0.63 -11.77
CA HIS A 457 20.78 -0.82 -11.39
C HIS A 457 20.17 0.46 -10.80
N SER A 458 20.71 1.64 -11.17
CA SER A 458 20.15 2.93 -10.79
C SER A 458 19.39 3.58 -11.95
N LEU A 459 18.23 4.18 -11.64
CA LEU A 459 17.49 5.07 -12.51
C LEU A 459 17.55 6.48 -11.92
N ILE A 460 18.06 7.44 -12.70
CA ILE A 460 18.31 8.82 -12.27
C ILE A 460 17.51 9.75 -13.18
N LEU A 461 16.69 10.58 -12.57
CA LEU A 461 15.75 11.49 -13.24
C LEU A 461 16.07 12.91 -12.82
N LEU A 462 16.52 13.75 -13.78
CA LEU A 462 16.97 15.12 -13.51
C LEU A 462 16.14 16.12 -14.35
N ASP A 463 15.27 16.85 -13.70
CA ASP A 463 14.50 17.91 -14.35
C ASP A 463 15.30 19.20 -14.38
N GLU A 464 15.41 19.84 -15.53
CA GLU A 464 16.14 21.09 -15.75
C GLU A 464 17.56 21.11 -15.17
N ALA A 465 18.33 20.06 -15.43
CA ALA A 465 19.69 19.89 -14.91
C ALA A 465 20.58 21.12 -15.20
N GLY A 466 21.16 21.71 -14.14
CA GLY A 466 22.07 22.85 -14.21
C GLY A 466 21.40 24.23 -14.21
N VAL A 467 20.07 24.32 -14.05
CA VAL A 467 19.35 25.59 -13.96
C VAL A 467 19.64 26.29 -12.60
N GLY A 468 19.55 27.61 -12.58
CA GLY A 468 19.72 28.45 -11.37
C GLY A 468 21.12 29.07 -11.21
N THR A 469 21.99 28.98 -12.23
CA THR A 469 23.29 29.64 -12.30
C THR A 469 23.54 30.25 -13.69
N ASP A 470 24.76 30.75 -13.95
CA ASP A 470 25.17 31.18 -15.29
C ASP A 470 24.92 30.09 -16.33
N PRO A 471 24.25 30.38 -17.46
CA PRO A 471 23.84 29.38 -18.45
C PRO A 471 24.99 28.52 -18.97
N ALA A 472 26.15 29.10 -19.26
CA ALA A 472 27.30 28.36 -19.78
C ALA A 472 27.90 27.43 -18.73
N GLN A 473 27.99 27.90 -17.48
CA GLN A 473 28.46 27.07 -16.36
C GLN A 473 27.47 25.96 -16.02
N GLY A 474 26.16 26.29 -16.01
CA GLY A 474 25.09 25.33 -15.76
C GLY A 474 25.07 24.21 -16.79
N ALA A 475 25.19 24.56 -18.09
CA ALA A 475 25.27 23.60 -19.18
C ALA A 475 26.50 22.68 -19.08
N ALA A 476 27.68 23.24 -18.74
CA ALA A 476 28.91 22.47 -18.58
C ALA A 476 28.81 21.48 -17.39
N ILE A 477 28.26 21.91 -16.25
CA ILE A 477 28.04 21.05 -15.06
C ILE A 477 27.05 19.93 -15.41
N ALA A 478 25.90 20.27 -16.01
CA ALA A 478 24.89 19.32 -16.39
C ALA A 478 25.45 18.24 -17.33
N ARG A 479 26.18 18.66 -18.37
CA ARG A 479 26.83 17.74 -19.33
C ARG A 479 27.81 16.80 -18.63
N ALA A 480 28.75 17.34 -17.85
CA ALA A 480 29.75 16.55 -17.13
C ALA A 480 29.11 15.55 -16.16
N ALA A 481 28.04 15.97 -15.47
CA ALA A 481 27.29 15.10 -14.57
C ALA A 481 26.57 13.95 -15.30
N LEU A 482 25.91 14.23 -16.43
CA LEU A 482 25.24 13.21 -17.24
C LEU A 482 26.23 12.18 -17.78
N GLU A 483 27.39 12.63 -18.28
CA GLU A 483 28.49 11.75 -18.74
C GLU A 483 29.04 10.87 -17.60
N ALA A 484 29.22 11.43 -16.41
CA ALA A 484 29.70 10.71 -15.22
C ALA A 484 28.67 9.66 -14.72
N LEU A 485 27.38 10.02 -14.67
CA LEU A 485 26.30 9.12 -14.23
C LEU A 485 26.18 7.89 -15.16
N ILE A 486 26.26 8.11 -16.48
CA ILE A 486 26.25 7.02 -17.47
C ILE A 486 27.57 6.23 -17.38
N GLY A 487 28.70 6.90 -17.18
CA GLY A 487 29.99 6.26 -16.97
C GLY A 487 30.01 5.32 -15.77
N ALA A 488 29.27 5.63 -14.71
CA ALA A 488 29.03 4.75 -13.56
C ALA A 488 28.04 3.60 -13.83
N GLY A 489 27.45 3.52 -15.05
CA GLY A 489 26.51 2.49 -15.43
C GLY A 489 25.04 2.82 -15.18
N GLY A 490 24.71 4.02 -14.68
CA GLY A 490 23.35 4.46 -14.41
C GLY A 490 22.49 4.60 -15.67
N ARG A 491 21.18 4.47 -15.48
CA ARG A 491 20.18 4.86 -16.49
C ARG A 491 19.70 6.26 -16.13
N VAL A 492 19.81 7.18 -17.09
CA VAL A 492 19.59 8.61 -16.83
C VAL A 492 18.52 9.15 -17.78
N CYS A 493 17.51 9.82 -17.23
CA CYS A 493 16.62 10.65 -18.02
C CYS A 493 16.75 12.09 -17.54
N ALA A 494 17.05 13.02 -18.45
CA ALA A 494 17.20 14.42 -18.12
C ALA A 494 16.33 15.30 -19.02
N THR A 495 15.75 16.37 -18.46
CA THR A 495 15.21 17.47 -19.26
C THR A 495 16.21 18.62 -19.32
N THR A 496 16.23 19.35 -20.40
CA THR A 496 17.11 20.52 -20.53
C THR A 496 16.61 21.51 -21.55
N HIS A 497 16.95 22.77 -21.31
CA HIS A 497 16.84 23.87 -22.29
C HIS A 497 18.17 24.23 -22.95
N TYR A 498 19.31 23.72 -22.41
CA TYR A 498 20.65 24.04 -22.91
C TYR A 498 20.95 23.35 -24.23
N ALA A 499 21.42 24.13 -25.22
CA ALA A 499 21.79 23.62 -26.54
C ALA A 499 22.94 22.60 -26.47
N GLU A 500 23.92 22.84 -25.61
CA GLU A 500 25.10 22.00 -25.40
C GLU A 500 24.74 20.61 -24.86
N VAL A 501 23.72 20.53 -24.00
CA VAL A 501 23.21 19.25 -23.46
C VAL A 501 22.38 18.51 -24.52
N LYS A 502 21.58 19.25 -25.32
CA LYS A 502 20.85 18.64 -26.46
C LYS A 502 21.82 18.05 -27.51
N ALA A 503 22.95 18.71 -27.74
CA ALA A 503 23.96 18.26 -28.66
C ALA A 503 24.67 16.94 -28.26
N LEU A 504 24.55 16.53 -26.98
CA LEU A 504 25.07 15.23 -26.53
C LEU A 504 24.52 14.06 -27.33
N SER A 505 23.24 14.09 -27.72
CA SER A 505 22.62 13.02 -28.49
C SER A 505 23.23 12.82 -29.90
N ALA A 506 23.81 13.89 -30.45
CA ALA A 506 24.52 13.81 -31.75
C ALA A 506 25.99 13.44 -31.56
N ALA A 507 26.60 13.82 -30.44
CA ALA A 507 28.04 13.63 -30.17
C ALA A 507 28.35 12.27 -29.54
N ASP A 508 27.41 11.72 -28.72
CA ASP A 508 27.60 10.48 -27.97
C ASP A 508 26.39 9.53 -28.17
N PRO A 509 26.58 8.38 -28.82
CA PRO A 509 25.50 7.44 -29.13
C PRO A 509 24.85 6.81 -27.87
N ARG A 510 25.44 6.98 -26.71
CA ARG A 510 24.86 6.54 -25.44
C ARG A 510 23.63 7.39 -25.02
N PHE A 511 23.47 8.58 -25.61
CA PHE A 511 22.36 9.46 -25.34
C PHE A 511 21.31 9.40 -26.45
N GLY A 512 20.10 8.94 -26.12
CA GLY A 512 18.91 9.15 -26.93
C GLY A 512 18.30 10.52 -26.67
N ILE A 513 17.52 11.03 -27.61
CA ILE A 513 16.77 12.27 -27.47
C ILE A 513 15.31 12.04 -27.86
N ALA A 514 14.39 12.70 -27.16
CA ALA A 514 13.00 12.75 -27.55
C ALA A 514 12.45 14.16 -27.34
N ALA A 515 11.61 14.61 -28.26
CA ALA A 515 11.01 15.93 -28.22
C ALA A 515 9.53 15.85 -27.88
N ALA A 516 9.04 16.80 -27.08
CA ALA A 516 7.62 17.00 -26.89
C ALA A 516 7.00 17.54 -28.20
N GLN A 517 6.04 16.80 -28.76
CA GLN A 517 5.37 17.14 -30.01
C GLN A 517 4.40 18.31 -29.82
N TYR A 518 4.40 19.22 -30.77
CA TYR A 518 3.47 20.32 -30.90
C TYR A 518 2.72 20.23 -32.24
N ALA A 519 1.40 20.36 -32.20
CA ALA A 519 0.58 20.42 -33.40
C ALA A 519 -0.36 21.64 -33.32
N HIS A 520 -0.39 22.43 -34.38
CA HIS A 520 -1.22 23.64 -34.44
C HIS A 520 -1.02 24.61 -33.26
N GLY A 521 0.21 24.73 -32.79
CA GLY A 521 0.58 25.59 -31.67
C GLY A 521 0.17 25.09 -30.29
N ARG A 522 -0.33 23.85 -30.14
CA ARG A 522 -0.72 23.25 -28.87
C ARG A 522 0.12 21.99 -28.59
N PRO A 523 0.44 21.70 -27.31
CA PRO A 523 1.12 20.47 -26.95
C PRO A 523 0.19 19.27 -27.21
N THR A 524 0.73 18.23 -27.82
CA THR A 524 0.04 16.95 -27.98
C THR A 524 0.35 15.99 -26.84
N TYR A 525 1.29 16.33 -25.97
CA TYR A 525 1.83 15.51 -24.88
C TYR A 525 2.48 14.19 -25.34
N ARG A 526 2.75 14.05 -26.63
CA ARG A 526 3.51 12.92 -27.20
C ARG A 526 4.99 13.23 -27.22
N MET A 527 5.81 12.24 -26.85
CA MET A 527 7.26 12.27 -26.96
C MET A 527 7.68 11.58 -28.24
N GLU A 528 8.34 12.31 -29.16
CA GLU A 528 8.86 11.78 -30.41
C GLU A 528 10.35 11.46 -30.28
N PRO A 529 10.74 10.16 -30.33
CA PRO A 529 12.14 9.77 -30.29
C PRO A 529 12.94 10.27 -31.51
N GLY A 530 14.20 10.62 -31.29
CA GLY A 530 15.14 11.03 -32.35
C GLY A 530 14.95 12.47 -32.84
N HIS A 531 14.14 13.27 -32.18
CA HIS A 531 13.90 14.67 -32.53
C HIS A 531 14.44 15.62 -31.48
N ILE A 532 15.01 16.74 -31.94
CA ILE A 532 15.44 17.86 -31.09
C ILE A 532 14.31 18.87 -31.07
N GLY A 533 13.58 18.99 -29.97
CA GLY A 533 12.50 19.95 -29.83
C GLY A 533 13.01 21.38 -29.74
N GLN A 534 12.32 22.27 -30.42
CA GLN A 534 12.58 23.71 -30.36
C GLN A 534 11.94 24.36 -29.14
N SER A 535 12.48 25.53 -28.77
CA SER A 535 11.83 26.43 -27.82
C SER A 535 10.74 27.23 -28.56
N HIS A 536 9.49 26.85 -28.37
CA HIS A 536 8.34 27.58 -28.95
C HIS A 536 7.98 28.85 -28.16
N ALA A 537 8.96 29.49 -27.51
CA ALA A 537 8.73 30.65 -26.64
C ALA A 537 7.94 31.79 -27.35
N PHE A 538 8.31 32.11 -28.58
CA PHE A 538 7.64 33.15 -29.33
C PHE A 538 6.23 32.76 -29.78
N SER A 539 6.01 31.49 -30.10
CA SER A 539 4.67 30.97 -30.43
C SER A 539 3.76 31.00 -29.23
N ILE A 540 4.28 30.59 -28.06
CA ILE A 540 3.55 30.65 -26.77
C ILE A 540 3.27 32.10 -26.36
N ALA A 541 4.24 33.02 -26.53
CA ALA A 541 4.06 34.43 -26.24
C ALA A 541 2.92 35.06 -27.08
N ARG A 542 2.84 34.71 -28.37
CA ARG A 542 1.73 35.11 -29.26
C ARG A 542 0.39 34.53 -28.82
N GLN A 543 0.34 33.26 -28.45
CA GLN A 543 -0.89 32.61 -27.96
C GLN A 543 -1.40 33.24 -26.65
N LEU A 544 -0.48 33.67 -25.78
CA LEU A 544 -0.81 34.41 -24.56
C LEU A 544 -1.07 35.90 -24.83
N ALA A 545 -1.23 36.30 -26.10
CA ALA A 545 -1.53 37.65 -26.53
C ALA A 545 -0.48 38.70 -26.11
N LEU A 546 0.80 38.34 -26.03
CA LEU A 546 1.87 39.33 -25.89
C LEU A 546 1.86 40.23 -27.14
N PRO A 547 1.94 41.58 -27.01
CA PRO A 547 1.87 42.49 -28.15
C PRO A 547 2.91 42.16 -29.23
N GLU A 548 2.49 42.04 -30.49
CA GLU A 548 3.36 41.65 -31.61
C GLU A 548 4.64 42.50 -31.74
N PRO A 549 4.61 43.85 -31.49
CA PRO A 549 5.84 44.66 -31.49
C PRO A 549 6.89 44.16 -30.47
N VAL A 550 6.46 43.66 -29.31
CA VAL A 550 7.36 43.09 -28.29
C VAL A 550 7.97 41.77 -28.76
N VAL A 551 7.14 40.91 -29.36
CA VAL A 551 7.61 39.61 -29.89
C VAL A 551 8.58 39.83 -31.06
N THR A 552 8.29 40.76 -31.95
CA THR A 552 9.16 41.13 -33.07
C THR A 552 10.48 41.68 -32.56
N ARG A 553 10.44 42.60 -31.59
CA ARG A 553 11.66 43.19 -31.01
C ARG A 553 12.48 42.14 -30.26
N ALA A 554 11.86 41.22 -29.54
CA ALA A 554 12.56 40.13 -28.89
C ALA A 554 13.26 39.18 -29.90
N ARG A 555 12.66 38.92 -31.07
CA ARG A 555 13.29 38.20 -32.18
C ARG A 555 14.52 38.95 -32.75
N GLU A 556 14.42 40.27 -32.89
CA GLU A 556 15.52 41.11 -33.37
C GLU A 556 16.73 41.13 -32.42
N LEU A 557 16.49 40.95 -31.11
CA LEU A 557 17.52 40.94 -30.08
C LEU A 557 18.29 39.61 -30.01
N LEU A 558 17.80 38.56 -30.67
CA LEU A 558 18.59 37.34 -30.83
C LEU A 558 19.78 37.59 -31.75
N ASP A 559 20.93 36.99 -31.44
CA ASP A 559 22.10 37.02 -32.31
C ASP A 559 21.83 36.31 -33.64
N GLU A 560 22.52 36.73 -34.69
CA GLU A 560 22.26 36.29 -36.06
C GLU A 560 22.46 34.78 -36.27
N GLY A 561 23.42 34.18 -35.56
CA GLY A 561 23.66 32.73 -35.60
C GLY A 561 22.51 31.94 -34.96
N THR A 562 21.98 32.38 -33.84
CA THR A 562 20.81 31.76 -33.18
C THR A 562 19.53 31.91 -34.01
N ARG A 563 19.34 33.04 -34.73
CA ARG A 563 18.22 33.24 -35.68
C ARG A 563 18.27 32.27 -36.85
N GLN A 564 19.45 32.18 -37.53
CA GLN A 564 19.64 31.32 -38.72
C GLN A 564 19.48 29.84 -38.33
N LEU A 565 20.00 29.45 -37.17
CA LEU A 565 19.83 28.08 -36.65
C LEU A 565 18.37 27.77 -36.35
N GLY A 566 17.65 28.73 -35.77
CA GLY A 566 16.21 28.62 -35.48
C GLY A 566 15.38 28.42 -36.74
N ASP A 567 15.60 29.28 -37.75
CA ASP A 567 14.88 29.24 -39.02
C ASP A 567 15.18 27.95 -39.82
N LEU A 568 16.44 27.51 -39.83
CA LEU A 568 16.84 26.26 -40.48
C LEU A 568 16.21 25.03 -39.79
N THR A 569 16.11 25.04 -38.46
CA THR A 569 15.51 23.94 -37.71
C THR A 569 13.99 23.91 -37.89
N GLU A 570 13.31 25.08 -37.94
CA GLU A 570 11.88 25.19 -38.24
C GLU A 570 11.56 24.68 -39.66
N ALA A 571 12.40 24.99 -40.65
CA ALA A 571 12.30 24.47 -42.02
C ALA A 571 12.52 22.95 -42.09
N LEU A 572 13.48 22.42 -41.33
CA LEU A 572 13.75 21.00 -41.27
C LEU A 572 12.61 20.21 -40.63
N GLU A 573 12.01 20.73 -39.53
CA GLU A 573 10.84 20.12 -38.88
C GLU A 573 9.61 20.12 -39.79
N ALA A 574 9.36 21.20 -40.48
CA ALA A 574 8.30 21.26 -41.49
C ALA A 574 8.47 20.23 -42.60
N ALA A 575 9.69 20.10 -43.15
CA ALA A 575 10.00 19.11 -44.16
C ALA A 575 9.88 17.66 -43.63
N GLN A 576 10.30 17.41 -42.39
CA GLN A 576 10.14 16.10 -41.76
C GLN A 576 8.68 15.74 -41.48
N ALA A 577 7.86 16.71 -41.02
CA ALA A 577 6.44 16.51 -40.84
C ALA A 577 5.72 16.17 -42.14
N GLU A 578 6.09 16.85 -43.23
CA GLU A 578 5.57 16.56 -44.58
C GLU A 578 5.98 15.18 -45.08
N ALA A 579 7.24 14.81 -44.90
CA ALA A 579 7.76 13.49 -45.25
C ALA A 579 7.04 12.35 -44.49
N ARG A 580 6.70 12.57 -43.20
CA ARG A 580 5.95 11.58 -42.40
C ARG A 580 4.50 11.45 -42.87
N LEU A 581 3.85 12.55 -43.17
CA LEU A 581 2.51 12.50 -43.73
C LEU A 581 2.48 11.75 -45.07
N ALA A 582 3.52 11.94 -45.87
CA ALA A 582 3.70 11.19 -47.13
C ALA A 582 3.95 9.68 -46.86
N ALA A 583 4.82 9.33 -45.88
CA ALA A 583 5.07 7.94 -45.49
C ALA A 583 3.82 7.26 -44.96
N ALA A 584 3.06 7.92 -44.03
CA ALA A 584 1.81 7.37 -43.49
C ALA A 584 0.73 7.16 -44.58
N ARG A 585 0.69 8.04 -45.61
CA ARG A 585 -0.18 7.84 -46.77
C ARG A 585 0.26 6.65 -47.63
N LEU A 586 1.54 6.44 -47.80
CA LEU A 586 2.08 5.29 -48.53
C LEU A 586 1.81 3.97 -47.80
N ASP A 587 1.98 3.93 -46.48
CA ASP A 587 1.67 2.77 -45.66
C ASP A 587 0.16 2.43 -45.71
N ALA A 588 -0.72 3.42 -45.57
CA ALA A 588 -2.16 3.22 -45.73
C ALA A 588 -2.54 2.73 -47.14
N GLN A 589 -1.86 3.21 -48.17
CA GLN A 589 -2.07 2.73 -49.56
C GLN A 589 -1.56 1.30 -49.72
N ALA A 590 -0.40 0.96 -49.14
CA ALA A 590 0.15 -0.39 -49.17
C ALA A 590 -0.76 -1.40 -48.45
N GLU A 591 -1.33 -1.04 -47.28
CA GLU A 591 -2.32 -1.87 -46.58
C GLU A 591 -3.61 -2.05 -47.41
N ALA A 592 -4.10 -0.99 -48.01
CA ALA A 592 -5.29 -1.06 -48.87
C ALA A 592 -5.06 -1.95 -50.12
N LEU A 593 -3.87 -1.88 -50.73
CA LEU A 593 -3.48 -2.76 -51.83
C LEU A 593 -3.39 -4.21 -51.38
N ALA A 594 -2.74 -4.50 -50.26
CA ALA A 594 -2.64 -5.86 -49.71
C ALA A 594 -4.01 -6.47 -49.37
N GLN A 595 -4.93 -5.65 -48.87
CA GLN A 595 -6.33 -6.08 -48.64
C GLN A 595 -7.06 -6.36 -49.97
N ARG A 596 -6.79 -5.57 -51.00
CA ARG A 596 -7.40 -5.74 -52.32
C ARG A 596 -6.87 -6.99 -53.03
N GLU A 597 -5.58 -7.29 -52.92
CA GLU A 597 -4.95 -8.52 -53.41
C GLU A 597 -5.55 -9.76 -52.74
N LYS A 598 -5.64 -9.79 -51.40
CA LYS A 598 -6.28 -10.89 -50.67
C LYS A 598 -7.75 -11.09 -51.06
N ARG A 599 -8.46 -10.02 -51.39
CA ARG A 599 -9.86 -10.10 -51.86
C ARG A 599 -9.96 -10.63 -53.29
N LEU A 600 -9.01 -10.30 -54.16
CA LEU A 600 -8.93 -10.86 -55.50
C LEU A 600 -8.56 -12.33 -55.48
N GLU A 601 -7.56 -12.74 -54.71
CA GLU A 601 -7.19 -14.16 -54.54
C GLU A 601 -8.36 -15.01 -54.01
N ARG A 602 -9.16 -14.48 -53.09
CA ARG A 602 -10.38 -15.15 -52.61
C ARG A 602 -11.40 -15.32 -53.75
N LYS A 603 -11.63 -14.26 -54.52
CA LYS A 603 -12.55 -14.35 -55.65
C LYS A 603 -12.07 -15.31 -56.74
N GLU A 604 -10.78 -15.34 -57.03
CA GLU A 604 -10.18 -16.30 -57.98
C GLU A 604 -10.34 -17.74 -57.53
N LYS A 605 -10.15 -18.04 -56.24
CA LYS A 605 -10.40 -19.35 -55.65
C LYS A 605 -11.89 -19.74 -55.70
N GLU A 606 -12.80 -18.82 -55.45
CA GLU A 606 -14.25 -19.06 -55.58
C GLU A 606 -14.67 -19.33 -57.03
N VAL A 607 -14.10 -18.59 -57.99
CA VAL A 607 -14.36 -18.80 -59.41
C VAL A 607 -13.78 -20.13 -59.91
N ALA A 608 -12.57 -20.48 -59.45
CA ALA A 608 -11.96 -21.79 -59.77
C ALA A 608 -12.80 -22.97 -59.22
N HIS A 609 -13.34 -22.83 -57.97
CA HIS A 609 -14.19 -23.86 -57.36
C HIS A 609 -15.56 -23.98 -58.01
N ARG A 610 -16.09 -22.91 -58.65
CA ARG A 610 -17.35 -22.97 -59.44
C ARG A 610 -17.17 -23.52 -60.84
N LYS A 611 -15.94 -23.66 -61.35
CA LYS A 611 -15.64 -24.21 -62.66
C LYS A 611 -15.26 -25.71 -62.62
N GLN A 612 -15.10 -26.26 -61.44
CA GLN A 612 -15.06 -27.70 -61.19
C GLN A 612 -16.51 -28.19 -60.77
#